data_cf850f8b680c6f4308e433948a7e7a3c
#
_entry.id   cf850f8b680c6f4308e433948a7e7a3c
#
_cell.length_a   1.000
_cell.length_b   1.000
_cell.length_c   1.000
_cell.angle_alpha   90.00
_cell.angle_beta   90.00
_cell.angle_gamma   90.00
#
_symmetry.space_group_name_H-M   'P 1'
#
loop_
_entity.id
_entity.type
_entity.pdbx_description
1 polymer ?
#
loop_
_entity_poly.entity_id
_entity_poly.type
_entity_poly.pdbx_seq_one_letter_code
_entity_poly.pdbx_strand_id
1 'polypeptide(L)'
;LLDGFPAIWPCVQWHGVHVAELPDGAVNLAASARCSVQAARFAPRAWGIQGHIEVEPHTVRDWAAIPAYRHQLDSLQGEGAIDRFDAEAARNMELFQALSERLYRNLMAVSVS
;
A
#
# COMPACT_ATOMS: atom_id res chain seq x y z
N LEU A 1 -2.25 4.39 -13.93
CA LEU A 1 -1.42 3.51 -13.10
C LEU A 1 -2.19 2.28 -12.60
N LEU A 2 -3.45 2.45 -12.19
CA LEU A 2 -4.27 1.38 -11.62
C LEU A 2 -5.17 0.67 -12.63
N ASP A 3 -4.87 0.81 -13.91
CA ASP A 3 -5.63 0.13 -14.97
C ASP A 3 -5.59 -1.40 -14.78
N GLY A 4 -6.75 -2.05 -14.87
CA GLY A 4 -6.88 -3.49 -14.65
C GLY A 4 -6.98 -3.91 -13.19
N PHE A 5 -6.92 -2.97 -12.23
CA PHE A 5 -7.18 -3.27 -10.83
C PHE A 5 -8.69 -3.47 -10.61
N PRO A 6 -9.08 -4.34 -9.67
CA PRO A 6 -10.48 -4.39 -9.24
C PRO A 6 -10.90 -3.07 -8.60
N ALA A 7 -12.20 -2.82 -8.48
CA ALA A 7 -12.70 -1.60 -7.85
C ALA A 7 -12.31 -1.49 -6.38
N ILE A 8 -12.18 -2.63 -5.70
CA ILE A 8 -11.75 -2.72 -4.30
C ILE A 8 -10.69 -3.79 -4.20
N TRP A 9 -9.58 -3.47 -3.53
CA TRP A 9 -8.53 -4.45 -3.25
C TRP A 9 -7.92 -4.25 -1.87
N PRO A 10 -7.42 -5.32 -1.23
CA PRO A 10 -6.71 -5.22 0.04
C PRO A 10 -5.29 -4.71 -0.15
N CYS A 11 -4.74 -4.11 0.88
CA CYS A 11 -3.31 -3.77 0.97
C CYS A 11 -2.88 -3.73 2.43
N VAL A 12 -1.59 -3.87 2.68
CA VAL A 12 -1.05 -3.76 4.03
C VAL A 12 -0.92 -2.27 4.37
N GLN A 13 -1.50 -1.86 5.49
CA GLN A 13 -1.44 -0.50 6.02
C GLN A 13 -0.48 -0.46 7.20
N TRP A 14 0.73 0.05 6.97
CA TRP A 14 1.74 0.19 8.01
C TRP A 14 2.48 1.51 7.83
N HIS A 15 1.83 2.58 8.28
CA HIS A 15 2.37 3.93 8.19
C HIS A 15 1.81 4.80 9.33
N GLY A 16 2.60 5.76 9.79
CA GLY A 16 2.21 6.70 10.85
C GLY A 16 1.77 8.05 10.32
N VAL A 17 1.87 8.29 9.02
CA VAL A 17 1.49 9.55 8.37
C VAL A 17 0.62 9.26 7.16
N HIS A 18 -0.13 10.27 6.74
CA HIS A 18 -0.97 10.19 5.54
C HIS A 18 -1.03 11.55 4.86
N VAL A 19 -1.44 11.56 3.61
CA VAL A 19 -1.68 12.81 2.87
C VAL A 19 -2.98 13.43 3.38
N ALA A 20 -2.87 14.57 4.05
CA ALA A 20 -4.02 15.29 4.57
C ALA A 20 -4.76 16.04 3.47
N GLU A 21 -4.03 16.62 2.53
CA GLU A 21 -4.57 17.42 1.43
C GLU A 21 -3.71 17.24 0.18
N LEU A 22 -4.34 17.01 -0.95
CA LEU A 22 -3.64 16.91 -2.23
C LEU A 22 -3.31 18.30 -2.77
N PRO A 23 -2.12 18.50 -3.35
CA PRO A 23 -1.79 19.76 -4.01
C PRO A 23 -2.67 19.99 -5.26
N ASP A 24 -2.75 21.26 -5.68
CA ASP A 24 -3.50 21.61 -6.89
C ASP A 24 -2.99 20.85 -8.11
N GLY A 25 -3.91 20.33 -8.91
CA GLY A 25 -3.59 19.54 -10.11
C GLY A 25 -3.35 18.06 -9.84
N ALA A 26 -3.22 17.63 -8.58
CA ALA A 26 -3.13 16.22 -8.26
C ALA A 26 -4.49 15.52 -8.37
N VAL A 27 -4.46 14.23 -8.69
CA VAL A 27 -5.66 13.41 -8.83
C VAL A 27 -5.61 12.25 -7.84
N ASN A 28 -6.63 12.15 -6.99
CA ASN A 28 -6.78 11.02 -6.09
C ASN A 28 -7.23 9.78 -6.87
N LEU A 29 -6.48 8.70 -6.80
CA LEU A 29 -6.74 7.46 -7.53
C LEU A 29 -7.36 6.37 -6.66
N ALA A 30 -7.15 6.41 -5.35
CA ALA A 30 -7.66 5.41 -4.43
C ALA A 30 -7.77 5.95 -3.02
N ALA A 31 -8.74 5.45 -2.28
CA ALA A 31 -9.02 5.85 -0.91
C ALA A 31 -9.48 4.65 -0.08
N SER A 32 -9.36 4.74 1.24
CA SER A 32 -9.95 3.82 2.19
C SER A 32 -10.68 4.59 3.28
N ALA A 33 -11.43 3.88 4.13
CA ALA A 33 -12.21 4.51 5.20
C ALA A 33 -11.36 5.35 6.17
N ARG A 34 -10.13 4.93 6.43
CA ARG A 34 -9.23 5.59 7.38
C ARG A 34 -8.15 6.47 6.72
N CYS A 35 -8.04 6.41 5.40
CA CYS A 35 -7.01 7.14 4.67
C CYS A 35 -7.60 7.61 3.34
N SER A 36 -7.87 8.90 3.24
CA SER A 36 -8.56 9.47 2.09
C SER A 36 -7.72 9.47 0.81
N VAL A 37 -6.39 9.37 0.92
CA VAL A 37 -5.49 9.28 -0.22
C VAL A 37 -4.60 8.05 -0.04
N GLN A 38 -4.97 6.98 -0.68
CA GLN A 38 -4.18 5.74 -0.72
C GLN A 38 -3.28 5.70 -1.96
N ALA A 39 -3.69 6.32 -3.03
CA ALA A 39 -2.88 6.48 -4.22
C ALA A 39 -3.28 7.77 -4.93
N ALA A 40 -2.30 8.49 -5.46
CA ALA A 40 -2.53 9.74 -6.17
C ALA A 40 -1.53 9.92 -7.31
N ARG A 41 -1.95 10.67 -8.33
CA ARG A 41 -1.04 11.18 -9.35
C ARG A 41 -0.75 12.65 -9.03
N PHE A 42 0.50 12.97 -8.80
CA PHE A 42 0.94 14.33 -8.46
C PHE A 42 1.38 15.15 -9.67
N ALA A 43 1.83 14.47 -10.70
CA ALA A 43 2.26 15.08 -11.97
C ALA A 43 2.10 14.03 -13.09
N PRO A 44 2.28 14.40 -14.37
CA PRO A 44 2.09 13.46 -15.48
C PRO A 44 2.87 12.13 -15.36
N ARG A 45 4.01 12.16 -14.67
CA ARG A 45 4.86 10.98 -14.46
C ARG A 45 5.26 10.80 -12.99
N ALA A 46 4.42 11.25 -12.06
CA ALA A 46 4.70 11.12 -10.64
C ALA A 46 3.47 10.63 -9.89
N TRP A 47 3.61 9.49 -9.24
CA TRP A 47 2.56 8.85 -8.45
C TRP A 47 3.07 8.52 -7.05
N GLY A 48 2.15 8.44 -6.10
CA GLY A 48 2.42 7.93 -4.76
C GLY A 48 1.38 6.89 -4.37
N ILE A 49 1.80 5.88 -3.65
CA ILE A 49 0.94 4.83 -3.10
C ILE A 49 1.27 4.70 -1.62
N GLN A 50 0.24 4.75 -0.77
CA GLN A 50 0.42 4.69 0.68
C GLN A 50 0.42 3.26 1.21
N GLY A 51 -0.52 2.43 0.78
CA GLY A 51 -0.60 1.03 1.19
C GLY A 51 0.38 0.14 0.43
N HIS A 52 0.57 -1.07 0.92
CA HIS A 52 1.56 -2.00 0.39
C HIS A 52 0.90 -3.23 -0.22
N ILE A 53 1.19 -3.51 -1.48
CA ILE A 53 0.84 -4.74 -2.19
C ILE A 53 2.08 -5.49 -2.67
N GLU A 54 3.27 -4.89 -2.56
CA GLU A 54 4.56 -5.45 -2.98
C GLU A 54 5.16 -6.41 -1.95
N VAL A 55 4.43 -6.67 -0.87
CA VAL A 55 4.90 -7.52 0.23
C VAL A 55 5.08 -8.97 -0.20
N GLU A 56 6.08 -9.61 0.39
CA GLU A 56 6.38 -11.02 0.23
C GLU A 56 5.95 -11.80 1.51
N PRO A 57 5.96 -13.15 1.48
CA PRO A 57 5.50 -13.93 2.63
C PRO A 57 6.19 -13.62 3.95
N HIS A 58 7.44 -13.17 3.93
CA HIS A 58 8.22 -12.85 5.13
C HIS A 58 8.23 -11.36 5.51
N THR A 59 7.65 -10.48 4.68
CA THR A 59 7.79 -9.02 4.83
C THR A 59 7.29 -8.51 6.18
N VAL A 60 6.11 -8.93 6.63
CA VAL A 60 5.55 -8.48 7.91
C VAL A 60 6.49 -8.82 9.06
N ARG A 61 7.04 -10.03 9.08
CA ARG A 61 7.98 -10.46 10.12
C ARG A 61 9.30 -9.70 10.05
N ASP A 62 9.80 -9.44 8.85
CA ASP A 62 11.04 -8.67 8.65
C ASP A 62 10.88 -7.24 9.16
N TRP A 63 9.77 -6.59 8.84
CA TRP A 63 9.50 -5.23 9.32
C TRP A 63 9.30 -5.21 10.85
N ALA A 64 8.62 -6.21 11.39
CA ALA A 64 8.40 -6.33 12.84
C ALA A 64 9.71 -6.56 13.63
N ALA A 65 10.76 -7.03 12.99
CA ALA A 65 12.08 -7.16 13.60
C ALA A 65 12.77 -5.80 13.85
N ILE A 66 12.29 -4.74 13.20
CA ILE A 66 12.78 -3.36 13.40
C ILE A 66 12.01 -2.76 14.58
N PRO A 67 12.66 -2.43 15.73
CA PRO A 67 11.94 -2.01 16.93
C PRO A 67 11.03 -0.80 16.74
N ALA A 68 11.46 0.20 15.97
CA ALA A 68 10.64 1.38 15.70
C ALA A 68 9.36 1.05 14.92
N TYR A 69 9.43 0.14 13.96
CA TYR A 69 8.28 -0.28 13.17
C TYR A 69 7.32 -1.11 14.00
N ARG A 70 7.84 -2.01 14.81
CA ARG A 70 7.04 -2.81 15.73
C ARG A 70 6.29 -1.93 16.73
N HIS A 71 6.99 -0.99 17.33
CA HIS A 71 6.40 -0.05 18.29
C HIS A 71 5.29 0.77 17.63
N GLN A 72 5.49 1.28 16.43
CA GLN A 72 4.49 2.01 15.68
C GLN A 72 3.24 1.15 15.44
N LEU A 73 3.40 -0.08 14.99
CA LEU A 73 2.28 -0.97 14.73
C LEU A 73 1.50 -1.29 16.00
N ASP A 74 2.19 -1.66 17.08
CA ASP A 74 1.55 -1.96 18.36
C ASP A 74 0.80 -0.74 18.91
N SER A 75 1.35 0.46 18.76
CA SER A 75 0.72 1.70 19.21
C SER A 75 -0.56 2.03 18.43
N LEU A 76 -0.57 1.77 17.12
CA LEU A 76 -1.69 2.12 16.23
C LEU A 76 -2.75 1.03 16.16
N GLN A 77 -2.37 -0.23 16.24
CA GLN A 77 -3.24 -1.39 15.98
C GLN A 77 -3.45 -2.29 17.19
N GLY A 78 -2.75 -2.03 18.28
CA GLY A 78 -2.86 -2.79 19.53
C GLY A 78 -2.05 -4.08 19.54
N GLU A 79 -2.14 -4.78 20.66
CA GLU A 79 -1.44 -6.03 20.90
C GLU A 79 -1.86 -7.12 19.90
N GLY A 80 -0.92 -7.95 19.46
CA GLY A 80 -1.18 -9.02 18.52
C GLY A 80 -1.30 -8.58 17.05
N ALA A 81 -1.03 -7.30 16.75
CA ALA A 81 -1.15 -6.74 15.40
C ALA A 81 -0.24 -7.44 14.40
N ILE A 82 0.98 -7.82 14.79
CA ILE A 82 1.94 -8.50 13.90
C ILE A 82 1.37 -9.82 13.39
N ASP A 83 0.81 -10.62 14.29
CA ASP A 83 0.23 -11.93 13.92
C ASP A 83 -0.99 -11.75 13.03
N ARG A 84 -1.83 -10.75 13.30
CA ARG A 84 -2.98 -10.43 12.44
C ARG A 84 -2.55 -9.98 11.06
N PHE A 85 -1.58 -9.08 10.97
CA PHE A 85 -1.06 -8.57 9.69
C PHE A 85 -0.40 -9.69 8.88
N ASP A 86 0.40 -10.52 9.53
CA ASP A 86 1.05 -11.65 8.88
C ASP A 86 0.02 -12.65 8.32
N ALA A 87 -1.00 -12.98 9.10
CA ALA A 87 -2.07 -13.87 8.67
C ALA A 87 -2.90 -13.30 7.52
N GLU A 88 -3.24 -12.00 7.58
CA GLU A 88 -3.98 -11.34 6.50
C GLU A 88 -3.15 -11.21 5.23
N ALA A 89 -1.87 -10.90 5.35
CA ALA A 89 -0.96 -10.85 4.21
C ALA A 89 -0.83 -12.23 3.55
N ALA A 90 -0.74 -13.30 4.34
CA ALA A 90 -0.70 -14.65 3.83
C ALA A 90 -1.96 -15.03 3.05
N ARG A 91 -3.14 -14.66 3.58
CA ARG A 91 -4.41 -14.91 2.89
C ARG A 91 -4.54 -14.18 1.55
N ASN A 92 -3.92 -13.02 1.43
CA ASN A 92 -4.00 -12.16 0.23
C ASN A 92 -2.76 -12.25 -0.66
N MET A 93 -1.79 -13.11 -0.34
CA MET A 93 -0.47 -13.11 -1.00
C MET A 93 -0.56 -13.32 -2.51
N GLU A 94 -1.39 -14.25 -2.95
CA GLU A 94 -1.57 -14.53 -4.38
C GLU A 94 -2.14 -13.30 -5.10
N LEU A 95 -3.13 -12.64 -4.50
CA LEU A 95 -3.69 -11.40 -5.05
C LEU A 95 -2.67 -10.27 -5.04
N PHE A 96 -1.91 -10.09 -3.96
CA PHE A 96 -0.85 -9.09 -3.87
C PHE A 96 0.18 -9.27 -4.97
N GLN A 97 0.60 -10.50 -5.23
CA GLN A 97 1.56 -10.80 -6.30
C GLN A 97 0.99 -10.42 -7.68
N ALA A 98 -0.26 -10.76 -7.93
CA ALA A 98 -0.92 -10.43 -9.19
C ALA A 98 -1.08 -8.91 -9.38
N LEU A 99 -1.48 -8.19 -8.32
CA LEU A 99 -1.63 -6.73 -8.35
C LEU A 99 -0.29 -6.02 -8.50
N SER A 100 0.75 -6.50 -7.82
CA SER A 100 2.11 -5.93 -7.94
C SER A 100 2.65 -6.10 -9.36
N GLU A 101 2.44 -7.24 -9.98
CA GLU A 101 2.83 -7.46 -11.37
C GLU A 101 2.07 -6.52 -12.31
N ARG A 102 0.76 -6.37 -12.11
CA ARG A 102 -0.06 -5.43 -12.88
C ARG A 102 0.43 -4.00 -12.72
N LEU A 103 0.70 -3.59 -11.49
CA LEU A 103 1.20 -2.25 -11.18
C LEU A 103 2.52 -1.98 -11.90
N TYR A 104 3.45 -2.93 -11.83
CA TYR A 104 4.73 -2.82 -12.52
C TYR A 104 4.56 -2.66 -14.04
N ARG A 105 3.72 -3.49 -14.65
CA ARG A 105 3.44 -3.40 -16.09
C ARG A 105 2.82 -2.06 -16.46
N ASN A 106 1.88 -1.57 -15.66
CA ASN A 106 1.25 -0.26 -15.88
C ASN A 106 2.26 0.87 -15.77
N LEU A 107 3.14 0.80 -14.76
CA LEU A 107 4.19 1.80 -14.57
C LEU A 107 5.17 1.81 -15.75
N MET A 108 5.59 0.64 -16.22
CA MET A 108 6.48 0.55 -17.37
C MET A 108 5.82 1.11 -18.64
N ALA A 109 4.54 0.84 -18.87
CA ALA A 109 3.81 1.34 -20.02
C ALA A 109 3.74 2.87 -20.07
N VAL A 110 3.54 3.53 -18.92
CA VAL A 110 3.49 5.02 -18.86
C VAL A 110 4.88 5.65 -18.84
N SER A 111 5.91 4.91 -18.43
CA SER A 111 7.29 5.42 -18.35
C SER A 111 8.00 5.50 -19.69
N VAL A 112 7.61 4.64 -20.64
CA VAL A 112 8.25 4.56 -21.96
C VAL A 112 7.45 5.28 -23.06
N SER A 113 6.29 5.81 -22.72
CA SER A 113 5.43 6.54 -23.67
C SER A 113 5.81 8.02 -23.82
#